data_5b43e0214a0532a8c44698c55368f519
#
_entry.id   5b43e0214a0532a8c44698c55368f519
#
_cell.length_a   1.000
_cell.length_b   1.000
_cell.length_c   1.000
_cell.angle_alpha   90.00
_cell.angle_beta   90.00
_cell.angle_gamma   90.00
#
_symmetry.space_group_name_H-M   'P 1'
#
loop_
_entity.id
_entity.type
_entity.pdbx_description
1 polymer ?
#
loop_
_entity_poly.entity_id
_entity_poly.type
_entity_poly.pdbx_seq_one_letter_code
_entity_poly.pdbx_strand_id
1 'polypeptide(L)'
;NFECSMIKKPPSGVHLSEADVTRLTLDKSEQNRSSVAQKLGHQIDTGLSAEERGIAEDILRSLAHDVAVTVRQALAESLKSSPNLPKDVAQTLARDVEEVALPILQHTPTLSDDELIEVVASGSELKQTAIAQRPNLSATVSDVLVEQGTENAVAELMRNGTAQINEKGFDRALTRFPDSNKVHGGILERDTTLPNKVTARLV
;
A
#
# COMPACT_ATOMS: atom_id res chain seq x y z
N ASN A 1 4.92 30.57 39.21
CA ASN A 1 5.91 29.77 38.53
C ASN A 1 5.15 28.84 37.55
N PHE A 2 4.99 29.33 36.33
CA PHE A 2 4.51 28.52 35.22
C PHE A 2 5.73 28.03 34.44
N GLU A 3 6.07 26.76 34.59
CA GLU A 3 7.05 26.11 33.73
C GLU A 3 6.45 25.96 32.33
N CYS A 4 7.00 26.74 31.40
CA CYS A 4 6.73 26.64 29.98
C CYS A 4 7.29 25.30 29.48
N SER A 5 6.41 24.33 29.27
CA SER A 5 6.77 23.03 28.66
C SER A 5 7.39 23.30 27.29
N MET A 6 8.68 23.06 27.16
CA MET A 6 9.41 23.13 25.89
C MET A 6 8.86 22.06 24.97
N ILE A 7 8.03 22.47 24.03
CA ILE A 7 7.71 21.67 22.85
C ILE A 7 9.02 21.49 22.08
N LYS A 8 9.59 20.30 22.15
CA LYS A 8 10.77 19.92 21.34
C LYS A 8 10.42 20.10 19.88
N LYS A 9 11.02 21.12 19.25
CA LYS A 9 10.98 21.32 17.80
C LYS A 9 11.52 20.04 17.14
N PRO A 10 10.76 19.40 16.24
CA PRO A 10 11.25 18.20 15.53
C PRO A 10 12.50 18.55 14.71
N PRO A 11 13.37 17.57 14.42
CA PRO A 11 14.62 17.81 13.71
C PRO A 11 14.36 18.46 12.35
N SER A 12 15.12 19.49 12.04
CA SER A 12 15.01 20.41 10.91
C SER A 12 15.30 19.80 9.53
N GLY A 13 14.77 18.63 9.23
CA GLY A 13 14.95 17.92 7.96
C GLY A 13 13.69 17.28 7.37
N VAL A 14 12.60 17.25 8.14
CA VAL A 14 11.39 16.45 7.82
C VAL A 14 10.23 17.34 7.34
N HIS A 15 10.24 18.63 7.60
CA HIS A 15 9.17 19.55 7.19
C HIS A 15 9.50 20.28 5.89
N LEU A 16 8.49 20.42 5.03
CA LEU A 16 8.55 21.28 3.85
C LEU A 16 8.69 22.73 4.34
N SER A 17 9.73 23.41 3.91
CA SER A 17 10.00 24.83 4.23
C SER A 17 9.68 25.70 3.01
N GLU A 18 9.52 27.03 3.21
CA GLU A 18 9.43 27.98 2.09
C GLU A 18 10.63 27.87 1.15
N ALA A 19 11.80 27.48 1.69
CA ALA A 19 13.01 27.24 0.88
C ALA A 19 12.86 26.00 -0.02
N ASP A 20 12.14 24.95 0.41
CA ASP A 20 11.88 23.76 -0.42
C ASP A 20 10.90 24.09 -1.56
N VAL A 21 9.87 24.89 -1.29
CA VAL A 21 8.93 25.39 -2.33
C VAL A 21 9.66 26.27 -3.32
N THR A 22 10.52 27.16 -2.84
CA THR A 22 11.35 28.03 -3.69
C THR A 22 12.32 27.19 -4.54
N ARG A 23 12.92 26.14 -3.97
CA ARG A 23 13.78 25.20 -4.71
C ARG A 23 13.03 24.47 -5.82
N LEU A 24 11.77 24.07 -5.62
CA LEU A 24 10.96 23.45 -6.68
C LEU A 24 10.78 24.35 -7.89
N THR A 25 10.74 25.68 -7.67
CA THR A 25 10.63 26.64 -8.77
C THR A 25 11.95 26.92 -9.46
N LEU A 26 13.06 26.89 -8.73
CA LEU A 26 14.41 27.22 -9.21
C LEU A 26 15.18 26.00 -9.71
N ASP A 27 15.08 24.86 -9.01
CA ASP A 27 15.74 23.60 -9.35
C ASP A 27 14.70 22.51 -9.62
N LYS A 28 14.46 22.23 -10.89
CA LYS A 28 13.56 21.19 -11.38
C LYS A 28 14.24 19.83 -11.51
N SER A 29 15.40 19.62 -10.87
CA SER A 29 16.06 18.32 -10.88
C SER A 29 15.19 17.22 -10.26
N GLU A 30 15.38 16.00 -10.72
CA GLU A 30 14.69 14.82 -10.23
C GLU A 30 14.95 14.59 -8.74
N GLN A 31 16.21 14.79 -8.29
CA GLN A 31 16.61 14.68 -6.89
C GLN A 31 15.86 15.65 -5.99
N ASN A 32 15.69 16.90 -6.45
CA ASN A 32 14.96 17.89 -5.66
C ASN A 32 13.47 17.55 -5.58
N ARG A 33 12.84 17.15 -6.69
CA ARG A 33 11.43 16.73 -6.71
C ARG A 33 11.19 15.50 -5.84
N SER A 34 12.08 14.49 -5.87
CA SER A 34 12.02 13.31 -5.00
C SER A 34 12.16 13.68 -3.51
N SER A 35 13.06 14.61 -3.18
CA SER A 35 13.22 15.10 -1.80
C SER A 35 11.95 15.81 -1.30
N VAL A 36 11.32 16.61 -2.14
CA VAL A 36 10.05 17.27 -1.80
C VAL A 36 8.92 16.27 -1.65
N ALA A 37 8.84 15.27 -2.53
CA ALA A 37 7.85 14.19 -2.44
C ALA A 37 7.94 13.46 -1.08
N GLN A 38 9.15 13.12 -0.64
CA GLN A 38 9.38 12.48 0.66
C GLN A 38 8.97 13.37 1.83
N LYS A 39 9.40 14.64 1.84
CA LYS A 39 9.09 15.58 2.91
C LYS A 39 7.59 15.81 3.02
N LEU A 40 6.92 16.02 1.89
CA LEU A 40 5.49 16.29 1.84
C LEU A 40 4.67 15.07 2.28
N GLY A 41 5.09 13.87 1.89
CA GLY A 41 4.45 12.63 2.33
C GLY A 41 4.48 12.45 3.85
N HIS A 42 5.57 12.84 4.51
CA HIS A 42 5.62 12.84 5.98
C HIS A 42 4.80 13.97 6.61
N GLN A 43 4.70 15.11 5.93
CA GLN A 43 4.04 16.29 6.49
C GLN A 43 2.51 16.21 6.39
N ILE A 44 1.95 15.48 5.43
CA ILE A 44 0.49 15.38 5.24
C ILE A 44 -0.23 14.83 6.48
N ASP A 45 0.46 14.04 7.29
CA ASP A 45 -0.04 13.45 8.54
C ASP A 45 0.17 14.35 9.77
N THR A 46 0.83 15.49 9.61
CA THR A 46 1.01 16.48 10.68
C THR A 46 -0.16 17.47 10.72
N GLY A 47 -0.25 18.25 11.78
CA GLY A 47 -1.36 19.16 12.02
C GLY A 47 -1.41 20.37 11.07
N LEU A 48 -1.55 20.13 9.76
CA LEU A 48 -1.75 21.18 8.76
C LEU A 48 -3.10 21.88 8.93
N SER A 49 -3.13 23.18 8.74
CA SER A 49 -4.38 23.92 8.56
C SER A 49 -5.11 23.46 7.28
N ALA A 50 -6.38 23.81 7.14
CA ALA A 50 -7.17 23.45 5.96
C ALA A 50 -6.57 24.03 4.66
N GLU A 51 -6.03 25.23 4.71
CA GLU A 51 -5.39 25.90 3.56
C GLU A 51 -4.07 25.22 3.20
N GLU A 52 -3.19 24.96 4.17
CA GLU A 52 -1.94 24.23 3.97
C GLU A 52 -2.18 22.82 3.42
N ARG A 53 -3.21 22.13 3.93
CA ARG A 53 -3.60 20.80 3.42
C ARG A 53 -4.02 20.86 1.96
N GLY A 54 -4.83 21.83 1.55
CA GLY A 54 -5.23 22.01 0.15
C GLY A 54 -4.03 22.19 -0.77
N ILE A 55 -3.08 23.04 -0.38
CA ILE A 55 -1.84 23.26 -1.14
C ILE A 55 -1.00 21.96 -1.20
N ALA A 56 -0.86 21.26 -0.08
CA ALA A 56 -0.14 20.01 0.00
C ALA A 56 -0.74 18.94 -0.94
N GLU A 57 -2.06 18.78 -0.93
CA GLU A 57 -2.76 17.84 -1.82
C GLU A 57 -2.57 18.17 -3.30
N ASP A 58 -2.59 19.47 -3.68
CA ASP A 58 -2.35 19.88 -5.07
C ASP A 58 -0.93 19.55 -5.52
N ILE A 59 0.06 19.72 -4.63
CA ILE A 59 1.44 19.33 -4.91
C ILE A 59 1.54 17.80 -5.02
N LEU A 60 0.89 17.03 -4.16
CA LEU A 60 0.86 15.57 -4.24
C LEU A 60 0.27 15.07 -5.56
N ARG A 61 -0.83 15.67 -6.03
CA ARG A 61 -1.44 15.37 -7.35
C ARG A 61 -0.46 15.64 -8.48
N SER A 62 0.24 16.76 -8.43
CA SER A 62 1.26 17.10 -9.43
C SER A 62 2.41 16.07 -9.44
N LEU A 63 2.94 15.71 -8.26
CA LEU A 63 4.04 14.75 -8.14
C LEU A 63 3.63 13.31 -8.51
N ALA A 64 2.37 12.93 -8.32
CA ALA A 64 1.84 11.63 -8.74
C ALA A 64 1.83 11.46 -10.27
N HIS A 65 1.89 12.54 -11.02
CA HIS A 65 2.02 12.56 -12.49
C HIS A 65 3.40 12.98 -12.96
N ASP A 66 4.41 12.99 -12.09
CA ASP A 66 5.78 13.32 -12.49
C ASP A 66 6.30 12.37 -13.58
N VAL A 67 7.03 12.89 -14.54
CA VAL A 67 7.60 12.10 -15.64
C VAL A 67 8.63 11.08 -15.15
N ALA A 68 9.33 11.37 -14.05
CA ALA A 68 10.33 10.49 -13.46
C ALA A 68 9.69 9.46 -12.52
N VAL A 69 9.88 8.18 -12.80
CA VAL A 69 9.40 7.06 -11.96
C VAL A 69 9.95 7.17 -10.54
N THR A 70 11.22 7.56 -10.38
CA THR A 70 11.88 7.72 -9.08
C THR A 70 11.21 8.76 -8.19
N VAL A 71 10.65 9.84 -8.76
CA VAL A 71 9.88 10.85 -8.01
C VAL A 71 8.57 10.24 -7.53
N ARG A 72 7.83 9.55 -8.42
CA ARG A 72 6.57 8.88 -8.07
C ARG A 72 6.78 7.75 -7.07
N GLN A 73 7.90 7.00 -7.18
CA GLN A 73 8.29 5.97 -6.23
C GLN A 73 8.60 6.56 -4.85
N ALA A 74 9.36 7.64 -4.78
CA ALA A 74 9.65 8.34 -3.53
C ALA A 74 8.37 8.85 -2.85
N LEU A 75 7.41 9.33 -3.65
CA LEU A 75 6.09 9.74 -3.19
C LEU A 75 5.30 8.55 -2.62
N ALA A 76 5.21 7.44 -3.37
CA ALA A 76 4.51 6.24 -2.95
C ALA A 76 5.07 5.66 -1.64
N GLU A 77 6.39 5.55 -1.52
CA GLU A 77 7.06 5.09 -0.30
C GLU A 77 6.76 5.97 0.91
N SER A 78 6.73 7.29 0.74
CA SER A 78 6.47 8.21 1.84
C SER A 78 5.01 8.24 2.29
N LEU A 79 4.07 7.90 1.39
CA LEU A 79 2.62 7.99 1.63
C LEU A 79 1.95 6.63 1.88
N LYS A 80 2.64 5.50 1.66
CA LYS A 80 2.03 4.17 1.66
C LYS A 80 1.18 3.83 2.88
N SER A 81 1.54 4.35 4.06
CA SER A 81 0.81 4.10 5.31
C SER A 81 0.03 5.31 5.81
N SER A 82 0.01 6.41 5.05
CA SER A 82 -0.68 7.63 5.46
C SER A 82 -2.20 7.47 5.38
N PRO A 83 -2.93 7.72 6.48
CA PRO A 83 -4.39 7.75 6.45
C PRO A 83 -4.94 9.01 5.74
N ASN A 84 -4.10 10.02 5.54
CA ASN A 84 -4.46 11.29 4.89
C ASN A 84 -4.05 11.33 3.41
N LEU A 85 -3.61 10.21 2.83
CA LEU A 85 -3.35 10.11 1.39
C LEU A 85 -4.64 10.41 0.61
N PRO A 86 -4.68 11.44 -0.27
CA PRO A 86 -5.85 11.70 -1.09
C PRO A 86 -6.20 10.49 -1.95
N LYS A 87 -7.49 10.17 -2.04
CA LYS A 87 -7.97 8.96 -2.73
C LYS A 87 -7.58 8.92 -4.20
N ASP A 88 -7.68 10.04 -4.89
CA ASP A 88 -7.31 10.20 -6.29
C ASP A 88 -5.80 9.97 -6.52
N VAL A 89 -4.95 10.42 -5.59
CA VAL A 89 -3.51 10.15 -5.60
C VAL A 89 -3.23 8.66 -5.36
N ALA A 90 -3.91 8.05 -4.38
CA ALA A 90 -3.79 6.61 -4.11
C ALA A 90 -4.13 5.76 -5.35
N GLN A 91 -5.24 6.07 -6.01
CA GLN A 91 -5.67 5.40 -7.24
C GLN A 91 -4.66 5.56 -8.39
N THR A 92 -4.12 6.76 -8.56
CA THR A 92 -3.11 7.05 -9.58
C THR A 92 -1.85 6.22 -9.37
N LEU A 93 -1.31 6.23 -8.14
CA LEU A 93 -0.11 5.48 -7.80
C LEU A 93 -0.32 3.96 -7.84
N ALA A 94 -1.49 3.45 -7.44
CA ALA A 94 -1.83 2.02 -7.48
C ALA A 94 -1.89 1.45 -8.92
N ARG A 95 -2.20 2.28 -9.91
CA ARG A 95 -2.24 1.91 -11.34
C ARG A 95 -0.93 2.12 -12.08
N ASP A 96 0.05 2.71 -11.43
CA ASP A 96 1.37 3.01 -12.00
C ASP A 96 2.20 1.73 -12.27
N VAL A 97 3.45 1.91 -12.69
CA VAL A 97 4.43 0.82 -12.80
C VAL A 97 4.65 0.14 -11.44
N GLU A 98 5.16 -1.08 -11.45
CA GLU A 98 5.22 -1.91 -10.23
C GLU A 98 6.01 -1.24 -9.10
N GLU A 99 7.15 -0.63 -9.41
CA GLU A 99 8.01 0.04 -8.42
C GLU A 99 7.28 1.15 -7.63
N VAL A 100 6.27 1.76 -8.24
CA VAL A 100 5.43 2.80 -7.63
C VAL A 100 4.20 2.19 -6.97
N ALA A 101 3.56 1.21 -7.62
CA ALA A 101 2.28 0.68 -7.19
C ALA A 101 2.38 -0.27 -5.99
N LEU A 102 3.44 -1.11 -5.89
CA LEU A 102 3.53 -2.15 -4.87
C LEU A 102 3.42 -1.63 -3.43
N PRO A 103 4.18 -0.58 -3.00
CA PRO A 103 4.06 -0.07 -1.64
C PRO A 103 2.66 0.47 -1.31
N ILE A 104 1.99 1.09 -2.28
CA ILE A 104 0.61 1.58 -2.12
C ILE A 104 -0.36 0.41 -2.00
N LEU A 105 -0.30 -0.56 -2.92
CA LEU A 105 -1.19 -1.72 -2.92
C LEU A 105 -1.05 -2.56 -1.65
N GLN A 106 0.15 -2.66 -1.09
CA GLN A 106 0.42 -3.45 0.11
C GLN A 106 -0.03 -2.76 1.40
N HIS A 107 0.07 -1.43 1.51
CA HIS A 107 0.00 -0.77 2.81
C HIS A 107 -1.12 0.27 2.96
N THR A 108 -1.55 0.96 1.88
CA THR A 108 -2.44 2.10 2.06
C THR A 108 -3.82 1.72 2.60
N PRO A 109 -4.35 2.41 3.62
CA PRO A 109 -5.71 2.20 4.09
C PRO A 109 -6.76 2.87 3.19
N THR A 110 -6.35 3.69 2.23
CA THR A 110 -7.24 4.60 1.47
C THR A 110 -7.99 3.89 0.32
N LEU A 111 -7.42 2.79 -0.22
CA LEU A 111 -8.06 2.03 -1.31
C LEU A 111 -9.21 1.17 -0.77
N SER A 112 -10.36 1.23 -1.47
CA SER A 112 -11.51 0.38 -1.20
C SER A 112 -11.33 -1.04 -1.74
N ASP A 113 -12.17 -1.98 -1.28
CA ASP A 113 -12.18 -3.35 -1.76
C ASP A 113 -12.41 -3.42 -3.28
N ASP A 114 -13.34 -2.61 -3.83
CA ASP A 114 -13.63 -2.59 -5.27
C ASP A 114 -12.39 -2.19 -6.08
N GLU A 115 -11.64 -1.19 -5.60
CA GLU A 115 -10.40 -0.74 -6.26
C GLU A 115 -9.29 -1.80 -6.20
N LEU A 116 -9.19 -2.52 -5.09
CA LEU A 116 -8.26 -3.64 -4.96
C LEU A 116 -8.66 -4.80 -5.89
N ILE A 117 -9.96 -5.09 -6.02
CA ILE A 117 -10.50 -6.13 -6.92
C ILE A 117 -10.20 -5.79 -8.38
N GLU A 118 -10.36 -4.53 -8.80
CA GLU A 118 -9.99 -4.10 -10.16
C GLU A 118 -8.50 -4.39 -10.45
N VAL A 119 -7.62 -4.14 -9.48
CA VAL A 119 -6.19 -4.43 -9.64
C VAL A 119 -5.94 -5.93 -9.66
N VAL A 120 -6.63 -6.74 -8.85
CA VAL A 120 -6.52 -8.22 -8.90
C VAL A 120 -6.90 -8.74 -10.28
N ALA A 121 -7.98 -8.22 -10.88
CA ALA A 121 -8.47 -8.66 -12.18
C ALA A 121 -7.55 -8.26 -13.36
N SER A 122 -6.86 -7.14 -13.28
CA SER A 122 -6.08 -6.55 -14.38
C SER A 122 -4.58 -6.44 -14.10
N GLY A 123 -4.16 -6.64 -12.86
CA GLY A 123 -2.79 -6.44 -12.41
C GLY A 123 -1.86 -7.60 -12.72
N SER A 124 -0.57 -7.33 -12.67
CA SER A 124 0.47 -8.34 -12.73
C SER A 124 0.49 -9.22 -11.49
N GLU A 125 1.20 -10.34 -11.56
CA GLU A 125 1.42 -11.24 -10.42
C GLU A 125 1.98 -10.49 -9.20
N LEU A 126 2.91 -9.57 -9.41
CA LEU A 126 3.50 -8.79 -8.32
C LEU A 126 2.46 -7.90 -7.63
N LYS A 127 1.59 -7.24 -8.39
CA LYS A 127 0.49 -6.44 -7.83
C LYS A 127 -0.52 -7.29 -7.05
N GLN A 128 -0.90 -8.46 -7.60
CA GLN A 128 -1.76 -9.40 -6.90
C GLN A 128 -1.13 -9.90 -5.59
N THR A 129 0.17 -10.20 -5.62
CA THR A 129 0.94 -10.64 -4.45
C THR A 129 1.01 -9.54 -3.39
N ALA A 130 1.23 -8.29 -3.77
CA ALA A 130 1.24 -7.16 -2.86
C ALA A 130 -0.12 -6.99 -2.15
N ILE A 131 -1.23 -7.15 -2.89
CA ILE A 131 -2.58 -7.14 -2.30
C ILE A 131 -2.78 -8.31 -1.34
N ALA A 132 -2.33 -9.52 -1.69
CA ALA A 132 -2.43 -10.72 -0.84
C ALA A 132 -1.68 -10.57 0.50
N GLN A 133 -0.62 -9.77 0.53
CA GLN A 133 0.19 -9.49 1.73
C GLN A 133 -0.38 -8.38 2.62
N ARG A 134 -1.49 -7.74 2.24
CA ARG A 134 -2.10 -6.67 3.04
C ARG A 134 -2.52 -7.16 4.42
N PRO A 135 -2.29 -6.37 5.49
CA PRO A 135 -2.85 -6.67 6.79
C PRO A 135 -4.38 -6.54 6.77
N ASN A 136 -5.06 -7.44 7.46
CA ASN A 136 -6.52 -7.44 7.63
C ASN A 136 -7.31 -7.38 6.30
N LEU A 137 -6.81 -8.08 5.26
CA LEU A 137 -7.50 -8.13 3.97
C LEU A 137 -8.92 -8.67 4.13
N SER A 138 -9.90 -8.02 3.51
CA SER A 138 -11.31 -8.40 3.61
C SER A 138 -11.61 -9.76 2.96
N ALA A 139 -12.69 -10.40 3.40
CA ALA A 139 -13.16 -11.65 2.80
C ALA A 139 -13.50 -11.48 1.31
N THR A 140 -14.07 -10.34 0.93
CA THR A 140 -14.45 -10.04 -0.46
C THR A 140 -13.23 -10.04 -1.39
N VAL A 141 -12.17 -9.33 -1.02
CA VAL A 141 -10.93 -9.30 -1.82
C VAL A 141 -10.21 -10.65 -1.78
N SER A 142 -10.22 -11.33 -0.62
CA SER A 142 -9.64 -12.67 -0.49
C SER A 142 -10.33 -13.70 -1.40
N ASP A 143 -11.65 -13.67 -1.49
CA ASP A 143 -12.42 -14.57 -2.37
C ASP A 143 -12.06 -14.34 -3.85
N VAL A 144 -11.92 -13.08 -4.29
CA VAL A 144 -11.51 -12.77 -5.66
C VAL A 144 -10.07 -13.19 -5.94
N LEU A 145 -9.15 -12.98 -4.99
CA LEU A 145 -7.77 -13.47 -5.12
C LEU A 145 -7.72 -15.00 -5.26
N VAL A 146 -8.53 -15.74 -4.47
CA VAL A 146 -8.62 -17.20 -4.58
C VAL A 146 -9.18 -17.62 -5.94
N GLU A 147 -10.12 -16.86 -6.51
CA GLU A 147 -10.73 -17.16 -7.81
C GLU A 147 -9.83 -16.83 -9.01
N GLN A 148 -9.18 -15.69 -9.00
CA GLN A 148 -8.52 -15.10 -10.18
C GLN A 148 -7.01 -14.93 -10.02
N GLY A 149 -6.50 -14.97 -8.78
CA GLY A 149 -5.09 -14.75 -8.48
C GLY A 149 -4.18 -15.81 -9.06
N THR A 150 -2.93 -15.45 -9.30
CA THR A 150 -1.85 -16.38 -9.66
C THR A 150 -1.53 -17.31 -8.50
N GLU A 151 -0.84 -18.41 -8.78
CA GLU A 151 -0.39 -19.36 -7.75
C GLU A 151 0.39 -18.67 -6.63
N ASN A 152 1.33 -17.77 -6.98
CA ASN A 152 2.13 -17.05 -6.00
C ASN A 152 1.27 -16.10 -5.14
N ALA A 153 0.34 -15.36 -5.74
CA ALA A 153 -0.56 -14.47 -5.01
C ALA A 153 -1.48 -15.27 -4.05
N VAL A 154 -2.01 -16.42 -4.49
CA VAL A 154 -2.82 -17.28 -3.63
C VAL A 154 -1.98 -17.89 -2.52
N ALA A 155 -0.75 -18.31 -2.77
CA ALA A 155 0.16 -18.81 -1.74
C ALA A 155 0.46 -17.77 -0.66
N GLU A 156 0.72 -16.52 -1.06
CA GLU A 156 0.91 -15.40 -0.11
C GLU A 156 -0.37 -15.08 0.67
N LEU A 157 -1.53 -15.12 0.02
CA LEU A 157 -2.83 -14.97 0.70
C LEU A 157 -3.02 -16.07 1.76
N MET A 158 -2.71 -17.33 1.42
CA MET A 158 -2.82 -18.46 2.36
C MET A 158 -1.88 -18.29 3.56
N ARG A 159 -0.68 -17.77 3.34
CA ARG A 159 0.30 -17.47 4.41
C ARG A 159 -0.13 -16.29 5.29
N ASN A 160 -0.90 -15.34 4.76
CA ASN A 160 -1.31 -14.14 5.48
C ASN A 160 -2.31 -14.45 6.59
N GLY A 161 -1.84 -14.65 7.81
CA GLY A 161 -2.66 -14.98 9.00
C GLY A 161 -3.72 -13.94 9.35
N THR A 162 -3.58 -12.69 8.89
CA THR A 162 -4.53 -11.59 9.16
C THR A 162 -5.62 -11.45 8.10
N ALA A 163 -5.45 -12.05 6.91
CA ALA A 163 -6.46 -12.01 5.86
C ALA A 163 -7.69 -12.84 6.24
N GLN A 164 -8.87 -12.33 5.93
CA GLN A 164 -10.12 -13.02 6.18
C GLN A 164 -10.39 -14.04 5.08
N ILE A 165 -10.24 -15.33 5.37
CA ILE A 165 -10.48 -16.44 4.44
C ILE A 165 -11.48 -17.40 5.11
N ASN A 166 -12.58 -17.68 4.42
CA ASN A 166 -13.57 -18.67 4.86
C ASN A 166 -13.19 -20.10 4.43
N GLU A 167 -13.88 -21.12 4.96
CA GLU A 167 -13.62 -22.53 4.65
C GLU A 167 -13.70 -22.81 3.13
N LYS A 168 -14.65 -22.16 2.42
CA LYS A 168 -14.79 -22.31 0.97
C LYS A 168 -13.61 -21.73 0.21
N GLY A 169 -13.02 -20.64 0.71
CA GLY A 169 -11.82 -20.03 0.13
C GLY A 169 -10.62 -20.98 0.18
N PHE A 170 -10.39 -21.65 1.33
CA PHE A 170 -9.35 -22.68 1.44
C PHE A 170 -9.61 -23.86 0.50
N ASP A 171 -10.85 -24.37 0.48
CA ASP A 171 -11.24 -25.51 -0.37
C ASP A 171 -11.04 -25.18 -1.86
N ARG A 172 -11.39 -23.98 -2.28
CA ARG A 172 -11.18 -23.49 -3.66
C ARG A 172 -9.69 -23.35 -4.00
N ALA A 173 -8.86 -22.81 -3.10
CA ALA A 173 -7.43 -22.70 -3.30
C ALA A 173 -6.79 -24.09 -3.51
N LEU A 174 -7.12 -25.07 -2.69
CA LEU A 174 -6.66 -26.45 -2.82
C LEU A 174 -7.21 -27.15 -4.06
N THR A 175 -8.38 -26.76 -4.56
CA THR A 175 -8.96 -27.28 -5.79
C THR A 175 -8.30 -26.70 -7.04
N ARG A 176 -7.98 -25.40 -7.03
CA ARG A 176 -7.27 -24.74 -8.14
C ARG A 176 -5.81 -25.16 -8.25
N PHE A 177 -5.17 -25.41 -7.10
CA PHE A 177 -3.73 -25.70 -7.00
C PHE A 177 -3.47 -26.98 -6.20
N PRO A 178 -3.96 -28.15 -6.66
CA PRO A 178 -3.94 -29.38 -5.86
C PRO A 178 -2.51 -29.88 -5.58
N ASP A 179 -1.57 -29.59 -6.47
CA ASP A 179 -0.18 -30.06 -6.37
C ASP A 179 0.82 -28.93 -6.00
N SER A 180 0.30 -27.76 -5.59
CA SER A 180 1.16 -26.61 -5.27
C SER A 180 1.71 -26.67 -3.86
N ASN A 181 2.99 -27.00 -3.75
CA ASN A 181 3.72 -26.91 -2.49
C ASN A 181 3.72 -25.51 -1.88
N LYS A 182 3.61 -24.46 -2.72
CA LYS A 182 3.55 -23.06 -2.26
C LYS A 182 2.23 -22.75 -1.56
N VAL A 183 1.11 -23.16 -2.18
CA VAL A 183 -0.24 -22.94 -1.60
C VAL A 183 -0.42 -23.80 -0.35
N HIS A 184 -0.05 -25.08 -0.38
CA HIS A 184 -0.10 -25.96 0.79
C HIS A 184 0.78 -25.44 1.92
N GLY A 185 2.04 -25.06 1.60
CA GLY A 185 2.97 -24.46 2.55
C GLY A 185 2.40 -23.18 3.17
N GLY A 186 1.81 -22.28 2.37
CA GLY A 186 1.17 -21.06 2.86
C GLY A 186 0.05 -21.35 3.86
N ILE A 187 -0.79 -22.38 3.61
CA ILE A 187 -1.84 -22.78 4.55
C ILE A 187 -1.24 -23.31 5.85
N LEU A 188 -0.20 -24.15 5.76
CA LEU A 188 0.45 -24.76 6.94
C LEU A 188 1.23 -23.75 7.79
N GLU A 189 1.81 -22.73 7.16
CA GLU A 189 2.54 -21.66 7.84
C GLU A 189 1.61 -20.59 8.48
N ARG A 190 0.32 -20.65 8.16
CA ARG A 190 -0.66 -19.70 8.68
C ARG A 190 -0.83 -19.90 10.18
N ASP A 191 -0.53 -18.88 10.98
CA ASP A 191 -0.67 -18.87 12.44
C ASP A 191 -2.15 -18.67 12.87
N THR A 192 -3.03 -19.54 12.38
CA THR A 192 -4.46 -19.53 12.74
C THR A 192 -5.00 -20.95 12.76
N THR A 193 -6.07 -21.18 13.56
CA THR A 193 -6.75 -22.48 13.60
C THR A 193 -7.43 -22.75 12.26
N LEU A 194 -6.98 -23.79 11.57
CA LEU A 194 -7.55 -24.22 10.29
C LEU A 194 -8.86 -25.02 10.52
N PRO A 195 -9.85 -24.89 9.62
CA PRO A 195 -11.02 -25.76 9.62
C PRO A 195 -10.63 -27.26 9.46
N ASN A 196 -11.30 -28.17 10.19
CA ASN A 196 -10.99 -29.62 10.17
C ASN A 196 -10.97 -30.22 8.75
N LYS A 197 -11.87 -29.76 7.88
CA LYS A 197 -11.92 -30.23 6.48
C LYS A 197 -10.71 -29.82 5.66
N VAL A 198 -10.15 -28.62 5.93
CA VAL A 198 -8.93 -28.13 5.27
C VAL A 198 -7.75 -28.99 5.72
N THR A 199 -7.63 -29.24 7.03
CA THR A 199 -6.56 -30.09 7.59
C THR A 199 -6.60 -31.51 6.99
N ALA A 200 -7.79 -32.09 6.82
CA ALA A 200 -7.94 -33.42 6.22
C ALA A 200 -7.53 -33.51 4.73
N ARG A 201 -7.47 -32.39 4.00
CA ARG A 201 -7.02 -32.35 2.60
C ARG A 201 -5.51 -32.10 2.42
N LEU A 202 -4.84 -31.70 3.49
CA LEU A 202 -3.40 -31.43 3.50
C LEU A 202 -2.56 -32.67 3.89
N VAL A 203 -3.20 -33.73 4.37
CA VAL A 203 -2.61 -35.02 4.72
C VAL A 203 -2.84 -36.02 3.61
#